data_643172a1a753c7e62065bc8422bc2287
#
_entry.id   643172a1a753c7e62065bc8422bc2287
#
_cell.length_a   1.000
_cell.length_b   1.000
_cell.length_c   1.000
_cell.angle_alpha   90.00
_cell.angle_beta   90.00
_cell.angle_gamma   90.00
#
_symmetry.space_group_name_H-M   'P 1'
#
loop_
_entity.id
_entity.type
_entity.pdbx_description
1 polymer ?
#
loop_
_entity_poly.entity_id
_entity_poly.type
_entity_poly.pdbx_seq_one_letter_code
_entity_poly.pdbx_strand_id
1 'polypeptide(L)'
;GNPRQRRSLIKTVEARIGDLEALGDGLLEPFDPAGDDWAAGWILQLLHRQHPERVSALLGSCPDGWFKVESAVGIDYRGLQQDLLQEDFQAADRFTSAALRQLAGPEAERRGYVYFSEVPAMPGVDLTVIDRLWTAYSQGRFGFTTQARLLQALGGRYDLLWPRIGWKLDGVWTRYPGAFTWSLEAPEGHMPLVNQLRGVRLMDALLNHPALQQRR
;
A
#
# COMPACT_ATOMS: atom_id res chain seq x y z
N GLY A 1 12.78 3.90 -10.87
CA GLY A 1 14.19 3.42 -10.95
C GLY A 1 14.28 1.90 -11.06
N ASN A 2 15.40 1.38 -11.56
CA ASN A 2 15.62 -0.05 -11.74
C ASN A 2 15.59 -0.78 -10.36
N PRO A 3 14.89 -1.93 -10.19
CA PRO A 3 14.81 -2.68 -8.92
C PRO A 3 16.18 -3.09 -8.32
N ARG A 4 17.21 -3.28 -9.17
CA ARG A 4 18.58 -3.56 -8.72
C ARG A 4 19.23 -2.33 -8.08
N GLN A 5 19.06 -1.16 -8.69
CA GLN A 5 19.57 0.11 -8.15
C GLN A 5 18.88 0.45 -6.84
N ARG A 6 17.55 0.26 -6.75
CA ARG A 6 16.78 0.45 -5.51
C ARG A 6 17.32 -0.42 -4.37
N ARG A 7 17.51 -1.72 -4.60
CA ARG A 7 18.06 -2.64 -3.60
C ARG A 7 19.48 -2.27 -3.17
N SER A 8 20.31 -1.82 -4.10
CA SER A 8 21.67 -1.37 -3.78
C SER A 8 21.63 -0.11 -2.92
N LEU A 9 20.78 0.86 -3.24
CA LEU A 9 20.61 2.09 -2.46
C LEU A 9 20.12 1.79 -1.04
N ILE A 10 19.10 0.96 -0.90
CA ILE A 10 18.58 0.53 0.41
C ILE A 10 19.69 -0.04 1.28
N LYS A 11 20.46 -1.01 0.79
CA LYS A 11 21.56 -1.61 1.53
C LYS A 11 22.63 -0.58 1.94
N THR A 12 22.94 0.36 1.04
CA THR A 12 23.95 1.41 1.33
C THR A 12 23.47 2.33 2.45
N VAL A 13 22.20 2.73 2.43
CA VAL A 13 21.63 3.61 3.45
C VAL A 13 21.46 2.88 4.78
N GLU A 14 21.01 1.63 4.78
CA GLU A 14 20.92 0.80 5.98
C GLU A 14 22.29 0.63 6.67
N ALA A 15 23.34 0.47 5.89
CA ALA A 15 24.72 0.37 6.42
C ALA A 15 25.24 1.70 6.99
N ARG A 16 24.60 2.83 6.67
CA ARG A 16 25.00 4.18 7.07
C ARG A 16 23.91 4.91 7.86
N ILE A 17 23.13 4.16 8.61
CA ILE A 17 21.98 4.74 9.31
C ILE A 17 22.36 5.84 10.31
N GLY A 18 23.52 5.74 10.93
CA GLY A 18 24.03 6.79 11.79
C GLY A 18 24.24 8.14 11.09
N ASP A 19 24.46 8.14 9.77
CA ASP A 19 24.55 9.37 8.98
C ASP A 19 23.15 10.02 8.82
N LEU A 20 22.08 9.23 8.79
CA LEU A 20 20.71 9.74 8.76
C LEU A 20 20.33 10.42 10.09
N GLU A 21 20.87 9.92 11.20
CA GLU A 21 20.67 10.56 12.52
C GLU A 21 21.26 11.96 12.56
N ALA A 22 22.40 12.16 11.90
CA ALA A 22 23.06 13.46 11.83
C ALA A 22 22.29 14.53 11.03
N LEU A 23 21.38 14.12 10.13
CA LEU A 23 20.58 15.03 9.30
C LEU A 23 19.42 15.70 10.07
N GLY A 24 19.10 15.22 11.28
CA GLY A 24 18.11 15.85 12.15
C GLY A 24 16.70 15.94 11.56
N ASP A 25 15.99 17.02 11.91
CA ASP A 25 14.58 17.23 11.53
C ASP A 25 14.40 17.52 10.04
N GLY A 26 15.44 17.93 9.31
CA GLY A 26 15.42 18.19 7.87
C GLY A 26 15.39 16.94 6.98
N LEU A 27 15.40 15.74 7.56
CA LEU A 27 15.52 14.48 6.82
C LEU A 27 14.38 14.26 5.78
N LEU A 28 13.19 14.73 6.09
CA LEU A 28 12.00 14.60 5.24
C LEU A 28 11.69 15.83 4.38
N GLU A 29 12.40 16.95 4.58
CA GLU A 29 12.17 18.19 3.82
C GLU A 29 12.24 18.03 2.30
N PRO A 30 13.10 17.15 1.72
CA PRO A 30 13.16 16.97 0.27
C PRO A 30 11.94 16.27 -0.33
N PHE A 31 11.06 15.70 0.50
CA PHE A 31 9.95 14.87 0.05
C PHE A 31 8.60 15.61 0.14
N ASP A 32 7.73 15.34 -0.83
CA ASP A 32 6.36 15.86 -0.82
C ASP A 32 5.44 14.95 0.00
N PRO A 33 4.87 15.45 1.12
CA PRO A 33 3.92 14.65 1.90
C PRO A 33 2.60 14.36 1.17
N ALA A 34 2.29 15.09 0.09
CA ALA A 34 1.15 14.76 -0.78
C ALA A 34 1.51 13.73 -1.87
N GLY A 35 2.79 13.39 -2.00
CA GLY A 35 3.31 12.39 -2.94
C GLY A 35 3.18 10.94 -2.47
N ASP A 36 3.90 10.07 -3.13
CA ASP A 36 3.99 8.64 -2.82
C ASP A 36 5.44 8.15 -2.86
N ASP A 37 6.38 9.03 -2.53
CA ASP A 37 7.79 8.69 -2.57
C ASP A 37 8.09 7.58 -1.56
N TRP A 38 8.44 6.41 -2.09
CA TRP A 38 8.77 5.24 -1.29
C TRP A 38 10.01 5.44 -0.41
N ALA A 39 10.89 6.39 -0.77
CA ALA A 39 12.07 6.66 0.04
C ALA A 39 11.67 7.35 1.36
N ALA A 40 10.69 8.26 1.34
CA ALA A 40 10.15 8.88 2.55
C ALA A 40 9.52 7.84 3.49
N GLY A 41 8.63 6.98 2.96
CA GLY A 41 8.01 5.92 3.75
C GLY A 41 9.03 4.92 4.31
N TRP A 42 10.02 4.53 3.51
CA TRP A 42 11.08 3.63 3.95
C TRP A 42 11.98 4.26 5.03
N ILE A 43 12.35 5.54 4.90
CA ILE A 43 13.10 6.27 5.93
C ILE A 43 12.33 6.30 7.23
N LEU A 44 11.03 6.60 7.19
CA LEU A 44 10.17 6.58 8.37
C LEU A 44 10.12 5.20 9.04
N GLN A 45 9.95 4.12 8.27
CA GLN A 45 9.98 2.75 8.79
C GLN A 45 11.34 2.39 9.40
N LEU A 46 12.43 2.78 8.74
CA LEU A 46 13.78 2.52 9.21
C LEU A 46 14.06 3.23 10.54
N LEU A 47 13.68 4.52 10.64
CA LEU A 47 13.77 5.28 11.87
C LEU A 47 12.85 4.68 12.96
N HIS A 48 11.63 4.28 12.60
CA HIS A 48 10.71 3.68 13.58
C HIS A 48 11.26 2.39 14.19
N ARG A 49 11.92 1.55 13.40
CA ARG A 49 12.54 0.31 13.89
C ARG A 49 13.71 0.54 14.85
N GLN A 50 14.46 1.61 14.68
CA GLN A 50 15.68 1.87 15.43
C GLN A 50 15.50 2.95 16.50
N HIS A 51 14.69 3.96 16.23
CA HIS A 51 14.48 5.14 17.07
C HIS A 51 13.01 5.55 17.08
N PRO A 52 12.10 4.74 17.65
CA PRO A 52 10.67 5.00 17.64
C PRO A 52 10.27 6.33 18.30
N GLU A 53 11.04 6.76 19.33
CA GLU A 53 10.88 8.05 20.00
C GLU A 53 11.14 9.24 19.06
N ARG A 54 12.09 9.10 18.13
CA ARG A 54 12.40 10.13 17.13
C ARG A 54 11.28 10.27 16.11
N VAL A 55 10.76 9.15 15.62
CA VAL A 55 9.60 9.17 14.70
C VAL A 55 8.39 9.80 15.42
N SER A 56 8.17 9.47 16.68
CA SER A 56 7.10 10.09 17.47
C SER A 56 7.29 11.60 17.59
N ALA A 57 8.52 12.09 17.75
CA ALA A 57 8.84 13.52 17.78
C ALA A 57 8.62 14.18 16.40
N LEU A 58 9.09 13.55 15.31
CA LEU A 58 8.90 14.03 13.94
C LEU A 58 7.40 14.09 13.56
N LEU A 59 6.63 13.09 13.99
CA LEU A 59 5.19 13.02 13.74
C LEU A 59 4.37 13.85 14.73
N GLY A 60 4.98 14.39 15.81
CA GLY A 60 4.28 15.22 16.80
C GLY A 60 3.62 16.47 16.21
N SER A 61 4.14 16.99 15.10
CA SER A 61 3.54 18.07 14.31
C SER A 61 2.56 17.57 13.23
N CYS A 62 2.43 16.27 13.02
CA CYS A 62 1.62 15.62 11.98
C CYS A 62 0.71 14.58 12.61
N PRO A 63 -0.37 14.97 13.31
CA PRO A 63 -1.22 14.04 14.07
C PRO A 63 -1.90 12.98 13.19
N ASP A 64 -2.04 13.26 11.88
CA ASP A 64 -2.62 12.35 10.90
C ASP A 64 -1.58 11.45 10.21
N GLY A 65 -0.31 11.52 10.63
CA GLY A 65 0.83 10.88 10.00
C GLY A 65 1.58 11.82 9.04
N TRP A 66 2.72 11.39 8.54
CA TRP A 66 3.55 12.27 7.69
C TRP A 66 2.95 12.52 6.31
N PHE A 67 2.39 11.46 5.69
CA PHE A 67 1.72 11.65 4.40
C PHE A 67 0.37 12.32 4.59
N LYS A 68 0.11 13.39 3.82
CA LYS A 68 -1.19 14.04 3.79
C LYS A 68 -2.24 13.11 3.20
N VAL A 69 -3.35 13.00 3.90
CA VAL A 69 -4.48 12.15 3.52
C VAL A 69 -5.76 12.96 3.46
N GLU A 70 -6.61 12.62 2.49
CA GLU A 70 -7.92 13.24 2.30
C GLU A 70 -8.94 12.13 2.13
N SER A 71 -10.17 12.35 2.57
CA SER A 71 -11.28 11.45 2.34
C SER A 71 -12.54 12.22 1.96
N ALA A 72 -13.18 11.80 0.89
CA ALA A 72 -14.46 12.37 0.47
C ALA A 72 -15.63 11.90 1.34
N VAL A 73 -15.45 10.84 2.11
CA VAL A 73 -16.49 10.22 2.95
C VAL A 73 -16.13 10.19 4.45
N GLY A 74 -15.02 10.83 4.83
CA GLY A 74 -14.61 10.96 6.22
C GLY A 74 -13.90 9.73 6.80
N ILE A 75 -13.25 8.90 5.98
CA ILE A 75 -12.41 7.79 6.47
C ILE A 75 -11.16 8.37 7.14
N ASP A 76 -10.89 7.92 8.35
CA ASP A 76 -9.68 8.24 9.08
C ASP A 76 -8.54 7.29 8.70
N TYR A 77 -7.64 7.76 7.83
CA TYR A 77 -6.50 6.96 7.35
C TYR A 77 -5.30 6.90 8.31
N ARG A 78 -5.37 7.50 9.51
CA ARG A 78 -4.27 7.44 10.50
C ARG A 78 -3.92 6.01 10.86
N GLY A 79 -4.93 5.15 11.06
CA GLY A 79 -4.74 3.74 11.34
C GLY A 79 -3.96 3.03 10.24
N LEU A 80 -4.30 3.28 8.97
CA LEU A 80 -3.57 2.69 7.83
C LEU A 80 -2.11 3.16 7.78
N GLN A 81 -1.86 4.47 7.99
CA GLN A 81 -0.49 4.99 8.03
C GLN A 81 0.33 4.37 9.16
N GLN A 82 -0.27 4.22 10.34
CA GLN A 82 0.37 3.62 11.51
C GLN A 82 0.70 2.15 11.28
N ASP A 83 -0.25 1.35 10.78
CA ASP A 83 -0.04 -0.06 10.48
C ASP A 83 1.10 -0.24 9.46
N LEU A 84 1.09 0.55 8.39
CA LEU A 84 2.11 0.52 7.34
C LEU A 84 3.48 1.00 7.84
N LEU A 85 3.53 2.03 8.70
CA LEU A 85 4.75 2.51 9.34
C LEU A 85 5.39 1.43 10.21
N GLN A 86 4.57 0.68 10.94
CA GLN A 86 5.00 -0.42 11.81
C GLN A 86 5.24 -1.73 11.06
N GLU A 87 5.05 -1.73 9.73
CA GLU A 87 5.14 -2.93 8.88
C GLU A 87 4.13 -4.03 9.27
N ASP A 88 3.03 -3.68 9.98
CA ASP A 88 1.89 -4.58 10.19
C ASP A 88 1.01 -4.62 8.93
N PHE A 89 1.55 -5.25 7.88
CA PHE A 89 0.87 -5.34 6.59
C PHE A 89 -0.45 -6.13 6.67
N GLN A 90 -0.59 -7.02 7.65
CA GLN A 90 -1.86 -7.74 7.84
C GLN A 90 -2.94 -6.82 8.41
N ALA A 91 -2.60 -5.95 9.37
CA ALA A 91 -3.54 -4.96 9.89
C ALA A 91 -3.89 -3.93 8.80
N ALA A 92 -2.90 -3.44 8.06
CA ALA A 92 -3.10 -2.53 6.92
C ALA A 92 -4.02 -3.12 5.84
N ASP A 93 -3.90 -4.41 5.55
CA ASP A 93 -4.79 -5.12 4.61
C ASP A 93 -6.23 -5.20 5.12
N ARG A 94 -6.41 -5.53 6.40
CA ARG A 94 -7.74 -5.53 7.05
C ARG A 94 -8.37 -4.15 7.02
N PHE A 95 -7.58 -3.10 7.33
CA PHE A 95 -8.04 -1.71 7.22
C PHE A 95 -8.48 -1.39 5.81
N THR A 96 -7.64 -1.70 4.80
CA THR A 96 -7.92 -1.46 3.38
C THR A 96 -9.21 -2.15 2.95
N SER A 97 -9.40 -3.40 3.35
CA SER A 97 -10.63 -4.14 3.07
C SER A 97 -11.87 -3.51 3.72
N ALA A 98 -11.74 -2.96 4.93
CA ALA A 98 -12.83 -2.23 5.61
C ALA A 98 -13.12 -0.91 4.90
N ALA A 99 -12.09 -0.14 4.56
CA ALA A 99 -12.22 1.12 3.83
C ALA A 99 -12.92 0.92 2.48
N LEU A 100 -12.54 -0.10 1.70
CA LEU A 100 -13.21 -0.39 0.43
C LEU A 100 -14.71 -0.70 0.60
N ARG A 101 -15.12 -1.39 1.69
CA ARG A 101 -16.53 -1.60 1.98
C ARG A 101 -17.25 -0.29 2.34
N GLN A 102 -16.62 0.57 3.13
CA GLN A 102 -17.17 1.89 3.48
C GLN A 102 -17.32 2.76 2.24
N LEU A 103 -16.33 2.78 1.33
CA LEU A 103 -16.39 3.48 0.04
C LEU A 103 -17.49 2.97 -0.88
N ALA A 104 -17.80 1.67 -0.82
CA ALA A 104 -18.88 1.05 -1.58
C ALA A 104 -20.26 1.33 -0.97
N GLY A 105 -20.31 1.84 0.27
CA GLY A 105 -21.52 2.26 0.96
C GLY A 105 -22.07 1.25 1.97
N PRO A 106 -23.12 1.63 2.71
CA PRO A 106 -23.60 0.90 3.88
C PRO A 106 -24.08 -0.53 3.57
N GLU A 107 -24.51 -0.79 2.34
CA GLU A 107 -24.91 -2.14 1.94
C GLU A 107 -23.69 -3.09 1.85
N ALA A 108 -22.57 -2.59 1.34
CA ALA A 108 -21.32 -3.35 1.27
C ALA A 108 -20.74 -3.61 2.67
N GLU A 109 -20.82 -2.64 3.57
CA GLU A 109 -20.42 -2.81 4.98
C GLU A 109 -21.25 -3.89 5.66
N ARG A 110 -22.59 -3.82 5.58
CA ARG A 110 -23.51 -4.79 6.18
C ARG A 110 -23.32 -6.20 5.61
N ARG A 111 -23.07 -6.30 4.34
CA ARG A 111 -22.86 -7.54 3.60
C ARG A 111 -21.45 -8.14 3.85
N GLY A 112 -20.47 -7.29 4.22
CA GLY A 112 -19.10 -7.69 4.51
C GLY A 112 -18.19 -7.82 3.26
N TYR A 113 -18.65 -7.39 2.07
CA TYR A 113 -17.87 -7.42 0.83
C TYR A 113 -18.39 -6.42 -0.21
N VAL A 114 -17.54 -6.11 -1.20
CA VAL A 114 -17.78 -5.18 -2.29
C VAL A 114 -18.19 -5.96 -3.55
N TYR A 115 -19.20 -5.46 -4.29
CA TYR A 115 -19.48 -5.89 -5.67
C TYR A 115 -18.64 -5.04 -6.64
N PHE A 116 -18.24 -5.65 -7.77
CA PHE A 116 -17.50 -4.93 -8.80
C PHE A 116 -18.28 -3.74 -9.39
N SER A 117 -19.61 -3.81 -9.42
CA SER A 117 -20.50 -2.75 -9.89
C SER A 117 -20.55 -1.52 -8.96
N GLU A 118 -20.07 -1.63 -7.74
CA GLU A 118 -20.01 -0.53 -6.77
C GLU A 118 -18.72 0.29 -6.92
N VAL A 119 -17.66 -0.29 -7.50
CA VAL A 119 -16.35 0.35 -7.64
C VAL A 119 -16.38 1.65 -8.45
N PRO A 120 -17.10 1.77 -9.59
CA PRO A 120 -17.09 3.01 -10.36
C PRO A 120 -17.64 4.23 -9.62
N ALA A 121 -18.42 4.03 -8.56
CA ALA A 121 -18.99 5.10 -7.74
C ALA A 121 -18.10 5.46 -6.54
N MET A 122 -17.04 4.72 -6.28
CA MET A 122 -16.11 5.03 -5.17
C MET A 122 -15.39 6.35 -5.42
N PRO A 123 -15.22 7.18 -4.38
CA PRO A 123 -14.44 8.41 -4.51
C PRO A 123 -12.98 8.13 -4.91
N GLY A 124 -12.55 8.70 -6.03
CA GLY A 124 -11.19 8.49 -6.54
C GLY A 124 -10.10 9.00 -5.61
N VAL A 125 -10.38 10.05 -4.82
CA VAL A 125 -9.43 10.58 -3.83
C VAL A 125 -9.06 9.53 -2.80
N ASP A 126 -10.04 8.80 -2.28
CA ASP A 126 -9.84 7.75 -1.27
C ASP A 126 -9.06 6.56 -1.84
N LEU A 127 -9.41 6.09 -3.04
CA LEU A 127 -8.65 5.05 -3.72
C LEU A 127 -7.19 5.47 -3.99
N THR A 128 -6.98 6.75 -4.33
CA THR A 128 -5.64 7.33 -4.52
C THR A 128 -4.86 7.35 -3.21
N VAL A 129 -5.48 7.75 -2.10
CA VAL A 129 -4.84 7.77 -0.78
C VAL A 129 -4.40 6.37 -0.37
N ILE A 130 -5.29 5.38 -0.47
CA ILE A 130 -4.96 3.99 -0.15
C ILE A 130 -3.76 3.52 -0.99
N ASP A 131 -3.80 3.71 -2.30
CA ASP A 131 -2.73 3.27 -3.20
C ASP A 131 -1.39 3.97 -2.92
N ARG A 132 -1.43 5.29 -2.65
CA ARG A 132 -0.25 6.09 -2.29
C ARG A 132 0.42 5.56 -1.03
N LEU A 133 -0.35 5.33 0.04
CA LEU A 133 0.18 4.84 1.32
C LEU A 133 0.81 3.46 1.16
N TRP A 134 0.14 2.53 0.47
CA TRP A 134 0.72 1.23 0.16
C TRP A 134 2.01 1.33 -0.65
N THR A 135 2.06 2.21 -1.67
CA THR A 135 3.26 2.43 -2.49
C THR A 135 4.41 3.01 -1.66
N ALA A 136 4.12 4.04 -0.86
CA ALA A 136 5.12 4.74 -0.06
C ALA A 136 5.77 3.82 0.98
N TYR A 137 4.98 3.10 1.76
CA TYR A 137 5.46 2.26 2.85
C TYR A 137 5.88 0.84 2.45
N SER A 138 5.87 0.52 1.17
CA SER A 138 6.31 -0.80 0.68
C SER A 138 7.49 -0.74 -0.28
N GLN A 139 8.21 0.36 -0.31
CA GLN A 139 9.28 0.58 -1.29
C GLN A 139 8.77 0.47 -2.73
N GLY A 140 7.52 0.86 -2.99
CA GLY A 140 6.85 0.74 -4.28
C GLY A 140 6.54 -0.70 -4.72
N ARG A 141 6.55 -1.66 -3.79
CA ARG A 141 6.31 -3.08 -4.07
C ARG A 141 4.84 -3.45 -4.07
N PHE A 142 4.03 -2.75 -3.29
CA PHE A 142 2.62 -3.01 -3.08
C PHE A 142 1.75 -1.84 -3.54
N GLY A 143 0.44 -2.05 -3.59
CA GLY A 143 -0.53 -1.09 -4.08
C GLY A 143 -1.25 -1.55 -5.34
N PHE A 144 -2.42 -0.96 -5.60
CA PHE A 144 -3.26 -1.27 -6.77
C PHE A 144 -2.56 -0.89 -8.09
N THR A 145 -1.86 0.23 -8.11
CA THR A 145 -1.09 0.65 -9.30
C THR A 145 0.07 -0.28 -9.60
N THR A 146 0.71 -0.86 -8.58
CA THR A 146 1.73 -1.90 -8.77
C THR A 146 1.11 -3.19 -9.34
N GLN A 147 -0.04 -3.62 -8.82
CA GLN A 147 -0.78 -4.77 -9.35
C GLN A 147 -1.21 -4.55 -10.80
N ALA A 148 -1.71 -3.35 -11.11
CA ALA A 148 -2.11 -2.97 -12.46
C ALA A 148 -0.95 -2.98 -13.46
N ARG A 149 0.21 -2.44 -13.06
CA ARG A 149 1.43 -2.48 -13.87
C ARG A 149 1.88 -3.91 -14.17
N LEU A 150 1.85 -4.78 -13.15
CA LEU A 150 2.17 -6.20 -13.33
C LEU A 150 1.19 -6.89 -14.28
N LEU A 151 -0.12 -6.65 -14.12
CA LEU A 151 -1.15 -7.20 -15.01
C LEU A 151 -0.94 -6.74 -16.45
N GLN A 152 -0.66 -5.45 -16.66
CA GLN A 152 -0.37 -4.90 -17.98
C GLN A 152 0.87 -5.56 -18.61
N ALA A 153 1.96 -5.73 -17.85
CA ALA A 153 3.17 -6.42 -18.30
C ALA A 153 2.92 -7.89 -18.69
N LEU A 154 1.87 -8.50 -18.14
CA LEU A 154 1.42 -9.86 -18.46
C LEU A 154 0.33 -9.90 -19.54
N GLY A 155 0.11 -8.79 -20.27
CA GLY A 155 -0.88 -8.69 -21.34
C GLY A 155 -2.34 -8.80 -20.86
N GLY A 156 -2.63 -8.38 -19.64
CA GLY A 156 -3.98 -8.45 -19.05
C GLY A 156 -4.40 -9.85 -18.55
N ARG A 157 -3.46 -10.77 -18.47
CA ARG A 157 -3.73 -12.18 -18.14
C ARG A 157 -3.73 -12.43 -16.66
N TYR A 158 -4.89 -12.50 -16.06
CA TYR A 158 -5.08 -12.78 -14.62
C TYR A 158 -4.56 -14.15 -14.19
N ASP A 159 -4.65 -15.17 -15.05
CA ASP A 159 -4.11 -16.51 -14.79
C ASP A 159 -2.59 -16.50 -14.58
N LEU A 160 -1.87 -15.57 -15.20
CA LEU A 160 -0.44 -15.34 -14.99
C LEU A 160 -0.17 -14.41 -13.80
N LEU A 161 -1.10 -13.49 -13.50
CA LEU A 161 -0.94 -12.56 -12.39
C LEU A 161 -0.97 -13.28 -11.04
N TRP A 162 -1.93 -14.19 -10.83
CA TRP A 162 -2.12 -14.84 -9.53
C TRP A 162 -0.87 -15.53 -8.99
N PRO A 163 -0.16 -16.38 -9.76
CA PRO A 163 1.10 -16.96 -9.28
C PRO A 163 2.20 -15.90 -9.15
N ARG A 164 2.22 -14.88 -10.01
CA ARG A 164 3.24 -13.81 -10.00
C ARG A 164 3.20 -12.99 -8.71
N ILE A 165 2.01 -12.71 -8.17
CA ILE A 165 1.81 -11.97 -6.92
C ILE A 165 1.65 -12.90 -5.69
N GLY A 166 1.80 -14.21 -5.86
CA GLY A 166 1.76 -15.18 -4.76
C GLY A 166 0.36 -15.47 -4.20
N TRP A 167 -0.71 -15.18 -4.97
CA TRP A 167 -2.09 -15.49 -4.56
C TRP A 167 -2.53 -16.89 -4.97
N LYS A 168 -1.75 -17.55 -5.84
CA LYS A 168 -1.98 -18.91 -6.28
C LYS A 168 -0.66 -19.67 -6.43
N LEU A 169 -0.53 -20.82 -5.80
CA LEU A 169 0.65 -21.69 -5.87
C LEU A 169 0.22 -23.06 -6.41
N ASP A 170 0.88 -23.56 -7.42
CA ASP A 170 0.61 -24.88 -8.03
C ASP A 170 -0.88 -25.12 -8.34
N GLY A 171 -1.55 -24.08 -8.80
CA GLY A 171 -2.98 -24.13 -9.12
C GLY A 171 -3.93 -23.97 -7.94
N VAL A 172 -3.43 -23.88 -6.71
CA VAL A 172 -4.21 -23.76 -5.47
C VAL A 172 -4.17 -22.32 -4.96
N TRP A 173 -5.33 -21.79 -4.54
CA TRP A 173 -5.40 -20.47 -3.92
C TRP A 173 -4.75 -20.47 -2.54
N THR A 174 -3.89 -19.47 -2.31
CA THR A 174 -3.28 -19.19 -1.02
C THR A 174 -4.37 -18.84 0.01
N ARG A 175 -4.36 -19.53 1.16
CA ARG A 175 -5.38 -19.35 2.20
C ARG A 175 -5.13 -18.10 3.02
N TYR A 176 -6.11 -17.20 3.01
CA TYR A 176 -6.11 -16.00 3.84
C TYR A 176 -6.53 -16.35 5.29
N PRO A 177 -5.94 -15.74 6.31
CA PRO A 177 -4.72 -14.92 6.26
C PRO A 177 -3.42 -15.74 6.45
N GLY A 178 -3.52 -16.96 6.93
CA GLY A 178 -2.40 -17.71 7.53
C GLY A 178 -1.33 -18.19 6.54
N ALA A 179 -1.65 -18.28 5.24
CA ALA A 179 -0.67 -18.67 4.22
C ALA A 179 -0.12 -17.48 3.43
N PHE A 180 -0.54 -16.26 3.74
CA PHE A 180 -0.02 -15.04 3.12
C PHE A 180 1.28 -14.58 3.79
N THR A 181 2.17 -13.97 3.01
CA THR A 181 3.42 -13.39 3.51
C THR A 181 3.19 -11.92 3.83
N TRP A 182 3.10 -11.59 5.11
CA TRP A 182 2.83 -10.25 5.61
C TRP A 182 4.13 -9.48 5.89
N SER A 183 4.98 -9.36 4.88
CA SER A 183 6.25 -8.62 4.97
C SER A 183 6.71 -8.15 3.60
N LEU A 184 7.77 -7.35 3.56
CA LEU A 184 8.43 -6.93 2.32
C LEU A 184 9.10 -8.09 1.56
N GLU A 185 9.21 -9.29 2.14
CA GLU A 185 9.66 -10.51 1.45
C GLU A 185 8.62 -11.06 0.47
N ALA A 186 7.34 -10.67 0.63
CA ALA A 186 6.27 -11.08 -0.27
C ALA A 186 6.55 -10.69 -1.73
N PRO A 187 6.02 -11.41 -2.71
CA PRO A 187 6.13 -11.03 -4.12
C PRO A 187 5.62 -9.61 -4.38
N GLU A 188 6.21 -8.91 -5.34
CA GLU A 188 5.72 -7.60 -5.79
C GLU A 188 4.24 -7.70 -6.21
N GLY A 189 3.41 -6.77 -5.74
CA GLY A 189 1.96 -6.77 -5.97
C GLY A 189 1.16 -7.70 -5.05
N HIS A 190 1.80 -8.32 -4.04
CA HIS A 190 1.12 -9.25 -3.13
C HIS A 190 -0.01 -8.58 -2.34
N MET A 191 0.15 -7.32 -1.97
CA MET A 191 -0.80 -6.55 -1.17
C MET A 191 -1.22 -5.24 -1.86
N PRO A 192 -2.35 -4.65 -1.47
CA PRO A 192 -3.42 -5.20 -0.64
C PRO A 192 -4.22 -6.29 -1.37
N LEU A 193 -4.86 -7.17 -0.59
CA LEU A 193 -5.70 -8.22 -1.14
C LEU A 193 -7.06 -7.67 -1.58
N VAL A 194 -7.51 -8.20 -2.69
CA VAL A 194 -8.90 -8.04 -3.13
C VAL A 194 -9.53 -9.44 -3.16
N ASN A 195 -10.78 -9.54 -2.75
CA ASN A 195 -11.46 -10.84 -2.63
C ASN A 195 -11.54 -11.58 -3.98
N GLN A 196 -10.58 -12.45 -4.24
CA GLN A 196 -10.48 -13.24 -5.46
C GLN A 196 -11.45 -14.43 -5.51
N LEU A 197 -12.06 -14.83 -4.40
CA LEU A 197 -13.02 -15.94 -4.38
C LEU A 197 -14.27 -15.66 -5.24
N ARG A 198 -14.51 -14.39 -5.60
CA ARG A 198 -15.60 -13.94 -6.46
C ARG A 198 -15.17 -13.69 -7.91
N GLY A 199 -13.99 -14.17 -8.30
CA GLY A 199 -13.41 -14.02 -9.63
C GLY A 199 -12.73 -12.66 -9.84
N VAL A 200 -12.28 -12.42 -11.08
CA VAL A 200 -11.45 -11.27 -11.44
C VAL A 200 -12.17 -9.92 -11.44
N ARG A 201 -13.50 -9.90 -11.49
CA ARG A 201 -14.29 -8.70 -11.78
C ARG A 201 -14.07 -7.55 -10.81
N LEU A 202 -13.95 -7.86 -9.51
CA LEU A 202 -13.73 -6.82 -8.50
C LEU A 202 -12.35 -6.18 -8.65
N MET A 203 -11.32 -7.02 -8.80
CA MET A 203 -9.96 -6.52 -9.01
C MET A 203 -9.86 -5.76 -10.32
N ASP A 204 -10.47 -6.29 -11.40
CA ASP A 204 -10.50 -5.62 -12.69
C ASP A 204 -11.15 -4.23 -12.60
N ALA A 205 -12.29 -4.11 -11.92
CA ALA A 205 -12.95 -2.83 -11.72
C ALA A 205 -12.07 -1.85 -10.92
N LEU A 206 -11.43 -2.30 -9.84
CA LEU A 206 -10.51 -1.47 -9.06
C LEU A 206 -9.31 -1.02 -9.88
N LEU A 207 -8.61 -1.96 -10.52
CA LEU A 207 -7.42 -1.64 -11.31
C LEU A 207 -7.74 -0.74 -12.50
N ASN A 208 -8.95 -0.76 -13.02
CA ASN A 208 -9.40 0.11 -14.11
C ASN A 208 -10.14 1.37 -13.64
N HIS A 209 -10.22 1.63 -12.34
CA HIS A 209 -10.79 2.87 -11.85
C HIS A 209 -10.01 4.10 -12.36
N PRO A 210 -10.68 5.16 -12.88
CA PRO A 210 -10.00 6.31 -13.51
C PRO A 210 -8.92 6.95 -12.63
N ALA A 211 -9.18 7.10 -11.34
CA ALA A 211 -8.23 7.69 -10.40
C ALA A 211 -6.95 6.86 -10.26
N LEU A 212 -7.03 5.53 -10.30
CA LEU A 212 -5.86 4.65 -10.26
C LEU A 212 -5.15 4.56 -11.61
N GLN A 213 -5.89 4.68 -12.71
CA GLN A 213 -5.29 4.72 -14.05
C GLN A 213 -4.41 5.96 -14.26
N GLN A 214 -4.80 7.12 -13.72
CA GLN A 214 -4.02 8.35 -13.80
C GLN A 214 -2.70 8.29 -13.02
N ARG A 215 -2.52 7.31 -12.16
CA ARG A 215 -1.31 7.11 -11.32
C ARG A 215 -0.32 6.09 -11.88
N ARG A 216 -0.62 5.43 -12.99
CA ARG A 216 0.22 4.38 -13.63
C ARG A 216 1.46 4.92 -14.34
#